data_b58bfce93fdfcd6f95cc95981ab9d09a
#
_entry.id   b58bfce93fdfcd6f95cc95981ab9d09a
#
_cell.length_a   1.000
_cell.length_b   1.000
_cell.length_c   1.000
_cell.angle_alpha   90.00
_cell.angle_beta   90.00
_cell.angle_gamma   90.00
#
_symmetry.space_group_name_H-M   'P 1'
#
loop_
_entity.id
_entity.type
_entity.pdbx_description
1 polymer ?
#
loop_
_entity_poly.entity_id
_entity_poly.type
_entity_poly.pdbx_seq_one_letter_code
_entity_poly.pdbx_strand_id
1 'polypeptide(L)'
;MELNELNKNAKGGTELMADRLYRYVDNDILNQFQIVQSRVRDLDSNKKRIYWVHDLPGDPEVQHLKDGGWKKFDKIVFVSHWQQQMYNAYLGVPFDAGVVLQNAINPIEDHTKPNDKVRLIYYSTPHRGLELLYPAFNKLCEDYDDVELTVYSSFGLYGWPERDKPYKNLFQALEDHPKIRYSGAVSNKHIRNELKQHHIFAYPSIWQETSCLCLIEAMSAGLECVHSSLAALPETS
;
A
#
# COMPACT_ATOMS: atom_id res chain seq x y z
N MET A 1 16.04 -15.54 -4.74
CA MET A 1 16.17 -14.06 -4.89
C MET A 1 16.71 -13.52 -3.59
N GLU A 2 17.88 -12.95 -3.59
CA GLU A 2 18.38 -12.33 -2.37
C GLU A 2 17.57 -11.05 -2.12
N LEU A 3 17.15 -10.83 -0.88
CA LEU A 3 16.51 -9.58 -0.39
C LEU A 3 17.32 -8.29 -0.72
N ASN A 4 18.45 -8.44 -1.37
CA ASN A 4 19.36 -7.37 -1.76
C ASN A 4 18.84 -6.48 -2.91
N GLU A 5 17.80 -6.91 -3.63
CA GLU A 5 17.23 -6.15 -4.74
C GLU A 5 16.13 -5.17 -4.30
N LEU A 6 15.55 -5.39 -3.13
CA LEU A 6 14.62 -4.44 -2.51
C LEU A 6 15.44 -3.50 -1.61
N ASN A 7 15.20 -2.21 -1.72
CA ASN A 7 15.85 -1.26 -0.84
C ASN A 7 15.53 -1.61 0.63
N LYS A 8 16.53 -2.06 1.39
CA LYS A 8 16.37 -2.51 2.79
C LYS A 8 15.79 -1.43 3.72
N ASN A 9 15.86 -0.17 3.32
CA ASN A 9 15.29 0.96 4.05
C ASN A 9 13.84 1.29 3.62
N ALA A 10 13.40 0.83 2.45
CA ALA A 10 12.02 0.99 2.00
C ALA A 10 11.15 -0.07 2.68
N LYS A 11 10.01 0.34 3.21
CA LYS A 11 9.04 -0.57 3.87
C LYS A 11 7.64 -0.37 3.30
N GLY A 12 7.56 -0.35 1.98
CA GLY A 12 6.30 -0.28 1.25
C GLY A 12 5.58 -1.62 1.15
N GLY A 13 4.48 -1.64 0.42
CA GLY A 13 3.65 -2.83 0.25
C GLY A 13 4.40 -4.01 -0.36
N THR A 14 5.25 -3.76 -1.35
CA THR A 14 6.04 -4.80 -2.05
C THR A 14 6.99 -5.50 -1.09
N GLU A 15 7.72 -4.76 -0.25
CA GLU A 15 8.67 -5.31 0.72
C GLU A 15 7.95 -6.11 1.81
N LEU A 16 6.80 -5.62 2.29
CA LEU A 16 5.99 -6.35 3.27
C LEU A 16 5.44 -7.67 2.70
N MET A 17 5.04 -7.67 1.43
CA MET A 17 4.59 -8.89 0.76
C MET A 17 5.73 -9.87 0.50
N ALA A 18 6.92 -9.36 0.12
CA ALA A 18 8.12 -10.17 -0.01
C ALA A 18 8.48 -10.87 1.31
N ASP A 19 8.53 -10.12 2.42
CA ASP A 19 8.81 -10.67 3.75
C ASP A 19 7.82 -11.79 4.12
N ARG A 20 6.53 -11.62 3.80
CA ARG A 20 5.51 -12.64 4.05
C ARG A 20 5.70 -13.87 3.18
N LEU A 21 5.99 -13.70 1.88
CA LEU A 21 6.26 -14.81 0.97
C LEU A 21 7.39 -15.69 1.52
N TYR A 22 8.54 -15.09 1.86
CA TYR A 22 9.70 -15.83 2.37
C TYR A 22 9.51 -16.39 3.77
N ARG A 23 8.56 -15.87 4.55
CA ARG A 23 8.25 -16.39 5.88
C ARG A 23 7.33 -17.61 5.85
N TYR A 24 6.37 -17.64 4.91
CA TYR A 24 5.28 -18.61 4.94
C TYR A 24 5.35 -19.66 3.85
N VAL A 25 6.15 -19.46 2.81
CA VAL A 25 6.33 -20.45 1.75
C VAL A 25 7.65 -21.17 1.94
N ASP A 26 7.60 -22.51 1.84
CA ASP A 26 8.78 -23.36 1.97
C ASP A 26 9.86 -22.98 0.94
N ASN A 27 11.10 -22.92 1.40
CA ASN A 27 12.25 -22.59 0.56
C ASN A 27 12.45 -23.59 -0.58
N ASP A 28 12.13 -24.87 -0.38
CA ASP A 28 12.25 -25.89 -1.44
C ASP A 28 11.26 -25.62 -2.59
N ILE A 29 10.11 -25.01 -2.28
CA ILE A 29 9.17 -24.54 -3.30
C ILE A 29 9.69 -23.26 -3.95
N LEU A 30 10.10 -22.27 -3.16
CA LEU A 30 10.59 -20.99 -3.69
C LEU A 30 11.82 -21.14 -4.58
N ASN A 31 12.73 -22.07 -4.24
CA ASN A 31 13.94 -22.30 -5.00
C ASN A 31 13.72 -22.87 -6.42
N GLN A 32 12.52 -23.40 -6.71
CA GLN A 32 12.15 -23.89 -8.04
C GLN A 32 11.83 -22.75 -9.01
N PHE A 33 11.62 -21.52 -8.51
CA PHE A 33 11.21 -20.38 -9.30
C PHE A 33 12.19 -19.22 -9.15
N GLN A 34 12.23 -18.37 -10.16
CA GLN A 34 12.70 -16.99 -10.03
C GLN A 34 11.46 -16.10 -9.85
N ILE A 35 11.26 -15.59 -8.64
CA ILE A 35 10.17 -14.65 -8.36
C ILE A 35 10.73 -13.23 -8.46
N VAL A 36 10.29 -12.52 -9.49
CA VAL A 36 10.68 -11.12 -9.75
C VAL A 36 9.58 -10.22 -9.23
N GLN A 37 9.95 -9.32 -8.32
CA GLN A 37 9.01 -8.36 -7.73
C GLN A 37 9.32 -6.96 -8.24
N SER A 38 8.38 -6.36 -8.96
CA SER A 38 8.41 -5.00 -9.51
C SER A 38 9.56 -4.76 -10.50
N ARG A 39 10.80 -4.85 -10.10
CA ARG A 39 11.96 -4.48 -10.94
C ARG A 39 12.65 -5.71 -11.51
N VAL A 40 12.73 -5.74 -12.84
CA VAL A 40 13.47 -6.79 -13.55
C VAL A 40 14.96 -6.43 -13.60
N ARG A 41 15.79 -7.33 -13.10
CA ARG A 41 17.26 -7.29 -13.24
C ARG A 41 17.67 -8.42 -14.20
N ASP A 42 18.35 -9.40 -13.72
CA ASP A 42 18.76 -10.54 -14.50
C ASP A 42 17.68 -11.64 -14.50
N LEU A 43 17.42 -12.25 -15.65
CA LEU A 43 16.47 -13.35 -15.78
C LEU A 43 17.22 -14.67 -15.91
N ASP A 44 16.97 -15.58 -14.96
CA ASP A 44 17.55 -16.93 -14.96
C ASP A 44 16.81 -17.81 -15.99
N SER A 45 17.55 -18.28 -16.99
CA SER A 45 17.00 -19.17 -18.04
C SER A 45 16.73 -20.59 -17.55
N ASN A 46 17.29 -21.00 -16.42
CA ASN A 46 17.17 -22.34 -15.86
C ASN A 46 15.98 -22.51 -14.92
N LYS A 47 15.30 -21.42 -14.56
CA LYS A 47 14.17 -21.43 -13.65
C LYS A 47 12.90 -20.95 -14.34
N LYS A 48 11.75 -21.46 -13.88
CA LYS A 48 10.47 -20.83 -14.19
C LYS A 48 10.38 -19.46 -13.54
N ARG A 49 9.94 -18.48 -14.31
CA ARG A 49 9.95 -17.07 -13.93
C ARG A 49 8.54 -16.60 -13.65
N ILE A 50 8.34 -16.13 -12.42
CA ILE A 50 7.08 -15.53 -11.96
C ILE A 50 7.34 -14.04 -11.77
N TYR A 51 6.56 -13.20 -12.46
CA TYR A 51 6.61 -11.75 -12.27
C TYR A 51 5.46 -11.32 -11.38
N TRP A 52 5.76 -10.98 -10.13
CA TRP A 52 4.77 -10.53 -9.15
C TRP A 52 4.72 -9.02 -9.12
N VAL A 53 3.66 -8.47 -9.72
CA VAL A 53 3.53 -7.05 -10.02
C VAL A 53 2.82 -6.32 -8.89
N HIS A 54 3.43 -5.23 -8.42
CA HIS A 54 2.82 -4.32 -7.45
C HIS A 54 2.63 -2.91 -8.01
N ASP A 55 3.26 -2.59 -9.14
CA ASP A 55 3.30 -1.25 -9.72
C ASP A 55 2.08 -0.98 -10.64
N LEU A 56 1.86 0.29 -10.95
CA LEU A 56 0.88 0.73 -11.93
C LEU A 56 1.37 0.44 -13.36
N PRO A 57 0.47 0.24 -14.34
CA PRO A 57 0.87 -0.03 -15.74
C PRO A 57 1.58 1.15 -16.41
N GLY A 58 1.47 2.36 -15.86
CA GLY A 58 2.19 3.54 -16.31
C GLY A 58 3.62 3.68 -15.76
N ASP A 59 4.02 2.84 -14.81
CA ASP A 59 5.36 2.88 -14.23
C ASP A 59 6.41 2.52 -15.30
N PRO A 60 7.54 3.26 -15.39
CA PRO A 60 8.63 2.94 -16.32
C PRO A 60 9.18 1.52 -16.16
N GLU A 61 9.21 0.99 -14.95
CA GLU A 61 9.78 -0.34 -14.64
C GLU A 61 8.96 -1.50 -15.22
N VAL A 62 7.70 -1.29 -15.62
CA VAL A 62 6.85 -2.34 -16.20
C VAL A 62 6.69 -2.25 -17.72
N GLN A 63 7.24 -1.21 -18.36
CA GLN A 63 7.09 -1.00 -19.81
C GLN A 63 7.72 -2.10 -20.67
N HIS A 64 8.66 -2.87 -20.12
CA HIS A 64 9.27 -4.05 -20.75
C HIS A 64 8.25 -5.16 -21.07
N LEU A 65 7.04 -5.11 -20.53
CA LEU A 65 5.97 -6.08 -20.82
C LEU A 65 5.27 -5.84 -22.14
N LYS A 66 5.37 -4.63 -22.70
CA LYS A 66 4.78 -4.28 -24.01
C LYS A 66 5.29 -5.17 -25.13
N ASP A 67 4.56 -5.18 -26.23
CA ASP A 67 4.95 -5.79 -27.50
C ASP A 67 5.38 -7.27 -27.36
N GLY A 68 4.70 -7.99 -26.47
CA GLY A 68 4.99 -9.40 -26.20
C GLY A 68 6.13 -9.63 -25.19
N GLY A 69 6.69 -8.59 -24.57
CA GLY A 69 7.73 -8.72 -23.56
C GLY A 69 7.29 -9.51 -22.32
N TRP A 70 5.98 -9.58 -22.04
CA TRP A 70 5.39 -10.43 -21.01
C TRP A 70 5.71 -11.94 -21.20
N LYS A 71 5.98 -12.39 -22.42
CA LYS A 71 6.36 -13.80 -22.75
C LYS A 71 7.69 -14.24 -22.11
N LYS A 72 8.46 -13.30 -21.54
CA LYS A 72 9.67 -13.62 -20.78
C LYS A 72 9.37 -14.28 -19.44
N PHE A 73 8.12 -14.26 -19.00
CA PHE A 73 7.66 -14.83 -17.72
C PHE A 73 6.71 -15.99 -17.97
N ASP A 74 6.84 -17.05 -17.20
CA ASP A 74 5.92 -18.20 -17.26
C ASP A 74 4.55 -17.83 -16.68
N LYS A 75 4.53 -16.92 -15.69
CA LYS A 75 3.29 -16.35 -15.13
C LYS A 75 3.52 -14.94 -14.61
N ILE A 76 2.48 -14.12 -14.75
CA ILE A 76 2.41 -12.81 -14.11
C ILE A 76 1.40 -12.90 -12.98
N VAL A 77 1.76 -12.44 -11.79
CA VAL A 77 0.89 -12.41 -10.62
C VAL A 77 0.49 -10.96 -10.37
N PHE A 78 -0.79 -10.67 -10.49
CA PHE A 78 -1.40 -9.38 -10.20
C PHE A 78 -1.98 -9.38 -8.79
N VAL A 79 -2.05 -8.24 -8.15
CA VAL A 79 -2.58 -8.10 -6.79
C VAL A 79 -4.05 -7.70 -6.73
N SER A 80 -4.66 -7.46 -7.91
CA SER A 80 -6.11 -7.21 -8.06
C SER A 80 -6.57 -7.49 -9.50
N HIS A 81 -7.86 -7.72 -9.67
CA HIS A 81 -8.49 -7.82 -10.98
C HIS A 81 -8.44 -6.48 -11.72
N TRP A 82 -8.61 -5.37 -11.00
CA TRP A 82 -8.42 -4.05 -11.57
C TRP A 82 -7.03 -3.89 -12.18
N GLN A 83 -5.98 -4.27 -11.46
CA GLN A 83 -4.60 -4.20 -11.97
C GLN A 83 -4.42 -5.06 -13.23
N GLN A 84 -4.92 -6.30 -13.22
CA GLN A 84 -4.85 -7.19 -14.39
C GLN A 84 -5.54 -6.57 -15.62
N GLN A 85 -6.72 -5.97 -15.44
CA GLN A 85 -7.44 -5.28 -16.52
C GLN A 85 -6.62 -4.09 -17.07
N MET A 86 -5.99 -3.31 -16.19
CA MET A 86 -5.16 -2.18 -16.60
C MET A 86 -3.91 -2.64 -17.37
N TYR A 87 -3.27 -3.74 -16.94
CA TYR A 87 -2.14 -4.32 -17.68
C TYR A 87 -2.54 -4.88 -19.05
N ASN A 88 -3.71 -5.46 -19.15
CA ASN A 88 -4.26 -5.86 -20.45
C ASN A 88 -4.50 -4.64 -21.35
N ALA A 89 -5.17 -3.61 -20.84
CA ALA A 89 -5.54 -2.43 -21.61
C ALA A 89 -4.33 -1.57 -22.04
N TYR A 90 -3.34 -1.38 -21.16
CA TYR A 90 -2.23 -0.45 -21.40
C TYR A 90 -0.97 -1.11 -21.97
N LEU A 91 -0.74 -2.37 -21.67
CA LEU A 91 0.50 -3.08 -22.01
C LEU A 91 0.25 -4.29 -22.93
N GLY A 92 -1.02 -4.63 -23.21
CA GLY A 92 -1.39 -5.76 -24.05
C GLY A 92 -1.07 -7.13 -23.44
N VAL A 93 -0.98 -7.20 -22.10
CA VAL A 93 -0.76 -8.47 -21.39
C VAL A 93 -2.05 -9.29 -21.43
N PRO A 94 -2.08 -10.50 -22.03
CA PRO A 94 -3.28 -11.31 -22.09
C PRO A 94 -3.73 -11.77 -20.70
N PHE A 95 -5.03 -11.95 -20.50
CA PHE A 95 -5.57 -12.41 -19.20
C PHE A 95 -5.05 -13.79 -18.79
N ASP A 96 -4.83 -14.70 -19.75
CA ASP A 96 -4.33 -16.05 -19.53
C ASP A 96 -2.82 -16.10 -19.19
N ALA A 97 -2.08 -15.05 -19.50
CA ALA A 97 -0.68 -14.92 -19.09
C ALA A 97 -0.51 -14.67 -17.59
N GLY A 98 -1.58 -14.27 -16.90
CA GLY A 98 -1.54 -13.89 -15.49
C GLY A 98 -2.55 -14.64 -14.62
N VAL A 99 -2.38 -14.46 -13.31
CA VAL A 99 -3.34 -14.83 -12.27
C VAL A 99 -3.45 -13.68 -11.27
N VAL A 100 -4.60 -13.56 -10.63
CA VAL A 100 -4.77 -12.61 -9.52
C VAL A 100 -4.56 -13.34 -8.20
N LEU A 101 -3.64 -12.82 -7.40
CA LEU A 101 -3.40 -13.24 -6.02
C LEU A 101 -3.41 -11.97 -5.15
N GLN A 102 -4.52 -11.73 -4.50
CA GLN A 102 -4.70 -10.56 -3.65
C GLN A 102 -3.67 -10.52 -2.51
N ASN A 103 -3.30 -9.32 -2.11
CA ASN A 103 -2.41 -9.13 -0.98
C ASN A 103 -3.05 -9.67 0.31
N ALA A 104 -2.24 -10.26 1.17
CA ALA A 104 -2.66 -10.79 2.46
C ALA A 104 -1.86 -10.15 3.61
N ILE A 105 -2.46 -10.16 4.78
CA ILE A 105 -1.83 -9.70 6.03
C ILE A 105 -1.92 -10.79 7.09
N ASN A 106 -1.09 -10.68 8.13
CA ASN A 106 -1.41 -11.36 9.37
C ASN A 106 -2.62 -10.66 10.00
N PRO A 107 -3.67 -11.37 10.40
CA PRO A 107 -4.81 -10.75 11.07
C PRO A 107 -4.39 -9.90 12.27
N ILE A 108 -5.14 -8.85 12.55
CA ILE A 108 -5.00 -8.11 13.80
C ILE A 108 -5.91 -8.79 14.81
N GLU A 109 -5.31 -9.15 15.95
CA GLU A 109 -6.02 -9.84 17.01
C GLU A 109 -7.20 -9.02 17.56
N ASP A 110 -8.24 -9.72 18.02
CA ASP A 110 -9.39 -9.10 18.67
C ASP A 110 -8.96 -8.21 19.84
N HIS A 111 -9.57 -7.05 19.92
CA HIS A 111 -9.26 -6.05 20.94
C HIS A 111 -10.48 -5.16 21.20
N THR A 112 -10.46 -4.51 22.37
CA THR A 112 -11.48 -3.51 22.72
C THR A 112 -10.97 -2.12 22.36
N LYS A 113 -11.77 -1.36 21.66
CA LYS A 113 -11.48 0.05 21.32
C LYS A 113 -11.87 0.99 22.49
N PRO A 114 -11.15 2.12 22.66
CA PRO A 114 -11.61 3.17 23.57
C PRO A 114 -12.97 3.71 23.11
N ASN A 115 -13.77 4.25 24.03
CA ASN A 115 -15.11 4.77 23.75
C ASN A 115 -15.32 6.21 24.23
N ASP A 116 -14.23 6.91 24.53
CA ASP A 116 -14.25 8.30 25.02
C ASP A 116 -14.34 9.33 23.90
N LYS A 117 -13.81 9.00 22.71
CA LYS A 117 -13.79 9.86 21.51
C LYS A 117 -13.84 9.04 20.24
N VAL A 118 -14.21 9.65 19.13
CA VAL A 118 -14.10 9.08 17.79
C VAL A 118 -12.71 9.41 17.22
N ARG A 119 -11.90 8.39 17.03
CA ARG A 119 -10.53 8.51 16.53
C ARG A 119 -10.43 8.09 15.08
N LEU A 120 -10.02 9.04 14.24
CA LEU A 120 -9.71 8.82 12.83
C LEU A 120 -8.22 8.57 12.67
N ILE A 121 -7.84 7.79 11.66
CA ILE A 121 -6.45 7.57 11.31
C ILE A 121 -6.23 7.67 9.80
N TYR A 122 -5.11 8.27 9.41
CA TYR A 122 -4.51 8.24 8.07
C TYR A 122 -3.06 7.79 8.18
N TYR A 123 -2.66 6.79 7.38
CA TYR A 123 -1.28 6.28 7.39
C TYR A 123 -0.83 5.87 5.99
N SER A 124 -0.47 6.88 5.23
CA SER A 124 0.06 6.74 3.87
C SER A 124 0.91 7.95 3.52
N THR A 125 1.58 7.91 2.37
CA THR A 125 2.33 9.08 1.86
C THR A 125 1.39 10.22 1.51
N PRO A 126 1.83 11.50 1.62
CA PRO A 126 0.93 12.65 1.60
C PRO A 126 0.21 12.86 0.26
N HIS A 127 0.84 12.45 -0.87
CA HIS A 127 0.24 12.60 -2.21
C HIS A 127 -1.01 11.75 -2.44
N ARG A 128 -1.37 10.88 -1.49
CA ARG A 128 -2.53 10.00 -1.57
C ARG A 128 -3.80 10.59 -0.95
N GLY A 129 -3.94 11.91 -1.00
CA GLY A 129 -5.15 12.61 -0.59
C GLY A 129 -5.12 13.23 0.81
N LEU A 130 -3.95 13.32 1.47
CA LEU A 130 -3.86 13.99 2.78
C LEU A 130 -4.26 15.47 2.69
N GLU A 131 -3.98 16.13 1.56
CA GLU A 131 -4.39 17.51 1.29
C GLU A 131 -5.93 17.68 1.22
N LEU A 132 -6.65 16.61 0.89
CA LEU A 132 -8.12 16.61 0.91
C LEU A 132 -8.66 16.27 2.31
N LEU A 133 -7.95 15.41 3.05
CA LEU A 133 -8.39 15.01 4.39
C LEU A 133 -8.31 16.19 5.38
N TYR A 134 -7.25 17.00 5.31
CA TYR A 134 -7.05 18.09 6.27
C TYR A 134 -8.22 19.09 6.32
N PRO A 135 -8.65 19.71 5.20
CA PRO A 135 -9.81 20.61 5.23
C PRO A 135 -11.12 19.89 5.57
N ALA A 136 -11.29 18.63 5.17
CA ALA A 136 -12.47 17.85 5.53
C ALA A 136 -12.54 17.60 7.05
N PHE A 137 -11.40 17.29 7.68
CA PHE A 137 -11.32 17.12 9.13
C PHE A 137 -11.56 18.44 9.89
N ASN A 138 -11.03 19.57 9.38
CA ASN A 138 -11.33 20.88 9.96
C ASN A 138 -12.84 21.16 9.97
N LYS A 139 -13.51 20.85 8.85
CA LYS A 139 -14.97 20.99 8.78
C LYS A 139 -15.71 20.08 9.76
N LEU A 140 -15.24 18.83 9.92
CA LEU A 140 -15.79 17.90 10.90
C LEU A 140 -15.67 18.44 12.33
N CYS A 141 -14.55 19.10 12.65
CA CYS A 141 -14.32 19.70 13.97
C CYS A 141 -15.24 20.89 14.31
N GLU A 142 -15.89 21.51 13.31
CA GLU A 142 -16.90 22.55 13.56
C GLU A 142 -18.20 21.96 14.11
N ASP A 143 -18.53 20.71 13.71
CA ASP A 143 -19.78 20.05 14.05
C ASP A 143 -19.63 19.09 15.25
N TYR A 144 -18.39 18.61 15.53
CA TYR A 144 -18.12 17.58 16.56
C TYR A 144 -16.90 17.92 17.42
N ASP A 145 -17.09 17.91 18.74
CA ASP A 145 -16.02 18.21 19.69
C ASP A 145 -15.19 16.98 20.07
N ASP A 146 -15.77 15.80 20.00
CA ASP A 146 -15.22 14.52 20.46
C ASP A 146 -14.50 13.73 19.36
N VAL A 147 -13.96 14.41 18.33
CA VAL A 147 -13.21 13.83 17.24
C VAL A 147 -11.72 14.15 17.32
N GLU A 148 -10.88 13.17 16.98
CA GLU A 148 -9.42 13.31 16.87
C GLU A 148 -8.92 12.62 15.60
N LEU A 149 -7.86 13.15 15.00
CA LEU A 149 -7.21 12.56 13.83
C LEU A 149 -5.74 12.25 14.14
N THR A 150 -5.33 11.02 13.84
CA THR A 150 -3.91 10.64 13.85
C THR A 150 -3.43 10.50 12.42
N VAL A 151 -2.30 11.13 12.11
CA VAL A 151 -1.69 11.10 10.77
C VAL A 151 -0.26 10.59 10.84
N TYR A 152 0.02 9.49 10.15
CA TYR A 152 1.37 8.98 9.89
C TYR A 152 1.67 9.14 8.42
N SER A 153 2.51 10.13 8.06
CA SER A 153 2.70 10.46 6.65
C SER A 153 4.06 11.08 6.38
N SER A 154 4.84 10.43 5.52
CA SER A 154 6.11 10.92 4.99
C SER A 154 6.59 9.98 3.87
N PHE A 155 7.27 10.51 2.87
CA PHE A 155 8.06 9.72 1.91
C PHE A 155 9.32 9.11 2.55
N GLY A 156 9.67 9.50 3.77
CA GLY A 156 10.69 8.82 4.58
C GLY A 156 10.42 7.33 4.77
N LEU A 157 9.15 6.89 4.63
CA LEU A 157 8.77 5.48 4.59
C LEU A 157 9.54 4.69 3.50
N TYR A 158 9.82 5.34 2.36
CA TYR A 158 10.55 4.78 1.23
C TYR A 158 12.02 5.21 1.18
N GLY A 159 12.52 5.90 2.21
CA GLY A 159 13.87 6.45 2.23
C GLY A 159 14.05 7.70 1.36
N TRP A 160 12.96 8.40 1.01
CA TRP A 160 12.96 9.61 0.18
C TRP A 160 12.42 10.85 0.91
N PRO A 161 12.99 11.23 2.06
CA PRO A 161 12.47 12.35 2.85
C PRO A 161 12.51 13.70 2.12
N GLU A 162 13.34 13.85 1.09
CA GLU A 162 13.40 15.04 0.24
C GLU A 162 12.10 15.29 -0.53
N ARG A 163 11.30 14.24 -0.79
CA ARG A 163 9.99 14.33 -1.44
C ARG A 163 8.90 14.90 -0.53
N ASP A 164 9.18 15.08 0.75
CA ASP A 164 8.29 15.74 1.71
C ASP A 164 8.29 17.28 1.56
N LYS A 165 9.29 17.86 0.88
CA LYS A 165 9.41 19.32 0.73
C LYS A 165 8.14 20.03 0.23
N PRO A 166 7.41 19.53 -0.79
CA PRO A 166 6.17 20.18 -1.25
C PRO A 166 5.06 20.19 -0.19
N TYR A 167 5.09 19.26 0.77
CA TYR A 167 4.07 19.08 1.80
C TYR A 167 4.40 19.75 3.12
N LYS A 168 5.51 20.49 3.21
CA LYS A 168 5.99 21.12 4.46
C LYS A 168 4.92 22.00 5.13
N ASN A 169 4.19 22.80 4.35
CA ASN A 169 3.14 23.66 4.89
C ASN A 169 1.95 22.86 5.41
N LEU A 170 1.60 21.77 4.72
CA LEU A 170 0.55 20.85 5.18
C LEU A 170 0.96 20.16 6.49
N PHE A 171 2.18 19.66 6.58
CA PHE A 171 2.70 19.03 7.79
C PHE A 171 2.73 20.00 8.97
N GLN A 172 3.15 21.24 8.75
CA GLN A 172 3.09 22.26 9.79
C GLN A 172 1.65 22.54 10.25
N ALA A 173 0.71 22.63 9.32
CA ALA A 173 -0.70 22.82 9.66
C ALA A 173 -1.28 21.64 10.46
N LEU A 174 -0.84 20.42 10.17
CA LEU A 174 -1.21 19.23 10.96
C LEU A 174 -0.62 19.27 12.37
N GLU A 175 0.65 19.69 12.51
CA GLU A 175 1.34 19.83 13.81
C GLU A 175 0.70 20.90 14.70
N ASP A 176 0.27 22.01 14.11
CA ASP A 176 -0.32 23.15 14.82
C ASP A 176 -1.80 22.91 15.22
N HIS A 177 -2.45 21.88 14.67
CA HIS A 177 -3.87 21.65 14.88
C HIS A 177 -4.16 20.92 16.21
N PRO A 178 -5.00 21.47 17.12
CA PRO A 178 -5.14 20.94 18.49
C PRO A 178 -5.78 19.55 18.60
N LYS A 179 -6.51 19.09 17.57
CA LYS A 179 -7.18 17.78 17.51
C LYS A 179 -6.48 16.81 16.55
N ILE A 180 -5.28 17.15 16.03
CA ILE A 180 -4.51 16.27 15.14
C ILE A 180 -3.19 15.89 15.81
N ARG A 181 -2.90 14.59 15.81
CA ARG A 181 -1.59 14.05 16.16
C ARG A 181 -0.87 13.65 14.88
N TYR A 182 0.11 14.45 14.46
CA TYR A 182 0.92 14.15 13.29
C TYR A 182 2.25 13.51 13.69
N SER A 183 2.65 12.53 12.93
CA SER A 183 3.99 11.93 12.96
C SER A 183 4.38 11.53 11.54
N GLY A 184 5.67 11.63 11.23
CA GLY A 184 6.21 11.19 9.95
C GLY A 184 6.09 9.67 9.73
N ALA A 185 7.07 9.09 9.06
CA ALA A 185 7.10 7.64 8.83
C ALA A 185 7.38 6.86 10.12
N VAL A 186 6.58 5.83 10.35
CA VAL A 186 6.73 4.88 11.48
C VAL A 186 6.71 3.44 10.95
N SER A 187 7.12 2.48 11.78
CA SER A 187 7.11 1.07 11.40
C SER A 187 5.70 0.51 11.23
N ASN A 188 5.52 -0.47 10.34
CA ASN A 188 4.24 -1.17 10.18
C ASN A 188 3.77 -1.81 11.50
N LYS A 189 4.69 -2.33 12.34
CA LYS A 189 4.37 -2.84 13.67
C LYS A 189 3.72 -1.76 14.56
N HIS A 190 4.22 -0.53 14.53
CA HIS A 190 3.64 0.60 15.26
C HIS A 190 2.23 0.91 14.76
N ILE A 191 2.04 1.02 13.44
CA ILE A 191 0.73 1.24 12.84
C ILE A 191 -0.28 0.18 13.29
N ARG A 192 0.07 -1.09 13.21
CA ARG A 192 -0.82 -2.20 13.60
C ARG A 192 -1.26 -2.14 15.07
N ASN A 193 -0.42 -1.61 15.96
CA ASN A 193 -0.81 -1.35 17.35
C ASN A 193 -1.71 -0.12 17.46
N GLU A 194 -1.43 0.94 16.73
CA GLU A 194 -2.24 2.16 16.71
C GLU A 194 -3.67 1.90 16.17
N LEU A 195 -3.81 1.06 15.15
CA LEU A 195 -5.14 0.72 14.61
C LEU A 195 -6.09 0.18 15.67
N LYS A 196 -5.58 -0.49 16.69
CA LYS A 196 -6.38 -0.99 17.81
C LYS A 196 -7.03 0.13 18.65
N GLN A 197 -6.56 1.36 18.52
CA GLN A 197 -7.05 2.52 19.28
C GLN A 197 -7.93 3.46 18.43
N HIS A 198 -8.13 3.14 17.14
CA HIS A 198 -8.84 3.99 16.20
C HIS A 198 -10.15 3.35 15.72
N HIS A 199 -11.07 4.19 15.25
CA HIS A 199 -12.43 3.81 14.83
C HIS A 199 -12.61 3.89 13.34
N ILE A 200 -12.04 4.94 12.70
CA ILE A 200 -12.25 5.26 11.30
C ILE A 200 -10.92 5.36 10.57
N PHE A 201 -10.76 4.61 9.50
CA PHE A 201 -9.70 4.82 8.51
C PHE A 201 -10.18 5.81 7.46
N ALA A 202 -9.65 7.04 7.49
CA ALA A 202 -10.04 8.11 6.58
C ALA A 202 -9.04 8.22 5.43
N TYR A 203 -9.43 7.71 4.25
CA TYR A 203 -8.52 7.57 3.10
C TYR A 203 -9.11 8.13 1.80
N PRO A 204 -9.20 9.45 1.64
CA PRO A 204 -9.70 10.08 0.42
C PRO A 204 -8.65 10.03 -0.70
N SER A 205 -8.20 8.83 -1.05
CA SER A 205 -7.09 8.65 -1.99
C SER A 205 -7.42 9.20 -3.37
N ILE A 206 -6.50 10.00 -3.91
CA ILE A 206 -6.46 10.45 -5.31
C ILE A 206 -5.41 9.68 -6.12
N TRP A 207 -4.72 8.74 -5.49
CA TRP A 207 -3.76 7.85 -6.12
C TRP A 207 -4.41 6.53 -6.49
N GLN A 208 -4.11 6.02 -7.68
CA GLN A 208 -4.58 4.71 -8.11
C GLN A 208 -3.85 3.61 -7.33
N GLU A 209 -4.55 2.94 -6.44
CA GLU A 209 -4.02 1.79 -5.71
C GLU A 209 -4.15 0.53 -6.54
N THR A 210 -3.09 -0.28 -6.58
CA THR A 210 -3.14 -1.63 -7.18
C THR A 210 -3.72 -2.66 -6.22
N SER A 211 -3.49 -2.45 -4.91
CA SER A 211 -4.06 -3.17 -3.78
C SER A 211 -3.63 -2.43 -2.50
N CYS A 212 -4.53 -2.02 -1.66
CA CYS A 212 -4.25 -1.15 -0.53
C CYS A 212 -4.06 -1.95 0.77
N LEU A 213 -2.80 -2.26 1.15
CA LEU A 213 -2.50 -2.94 2.41
C LEU A 213 -3.00 -2.15 3.63
N CYS A 214 -2.95 -0.82 3.58
CA CYS A 214 -3.49 0.03 4.65
C CYS A 214 -4.99 -0.23 4.87
N LEU A 215 -5.76 -0.32 3.79
CA LEU A 215 -7.19 -0.62 3.86
C LEU A 215 -7.44 -2.03 4.45
N ILE A 216 -6.70 -3.05 3.99
CA ILE A 216 -6.80 -4.42 4.50
C ILE A 216 -6.47 -4.48 6.00
N GLU A 217 -5.42 -3.78 6.44
CA GLU A 217 -5.04 -3.73 7.87
C GLU A 217 -6.08 -2.97 8.70
N ALA A 218 -6.64 -1.88 8.19
CA ALA A 218 -7.70 -1.13 8.87
C ALA A 218 -8.97 -1.99 9.04
N MET A 219 -9.42 -2.68 8.00
CA MET A 219 -10.54 -3.62 8.07
C MET A 219 -10.28 -4.76 9.07
N SER A 220 -9.07 -5.34 9.05
CA SER A 220 -8.67 -6.38 10.00
C SER A 220 -8.67 -5.92 11.46
N ALA A 221 -8.46 -4.63 11.70
CA ALA A 221 -8.57 -4.02 13.02
C ALA A 221 -9.99 -3.55 13.36
N GLY A 222 -10.99 -3.85 12.53
CA GLY A 222 -12.38 -3.48 12.76
C GLY A 222 -12.61 -1.97 12.71
N LEU A 223 -11.92 -1.23 11.83
CA LEU A 223 -12.20 0.18 11.58
C LEU A 223 -13.29 0.31 10.51
N GLU A 224 -14.14 1.30 10.67
CA GLU A 224 -14.94 1.82 9.56
C GLU A 224 -14.00 2.45 8.54
N CYS A 225 -14.13 2.05 7.26
CA CYS A 225 -13.22 2.50 6.22
C CYS A 225 -13.93 3.47 5.27
N VAL A 226 -13.53 4.74 5.34
CA VAL A 226 -14.03 5.79 4.44
C VAL A 226 -12.95 6.08 3.41
N HIS A 227 -13.18 5.65 2.17
CA HIS A 227 -12.20 5.78 1.08
C HIS A 227 -12.86 6.16 -0.24
N SER A 228 -12.06 6.64 -1.20
CA SER A 228 -12.52 6.92 -2.54
C SER A 228 -12.81 5.64 -3.33
N SER A 229 -13.77 5.68 -4.25
CA SER A 229 -14.07 4.58 -5.18
C SER A 229 -13.11 4.62 -6.38
N LEU A 230 -11.79 4.56 -6.14
CA LEU A 230 -10.74 4.72 -7.15
C LEU A 230 -9.89 3.45 -7.30
N ALA A 231 -9.67 3.03 -8.54
CA ALA A 231 -8.80 1.92 -8.90
C ALA A 231 -9.19 0.61 -8.17
N ALA A 232 -8.26 -0.08 -7.50
CA ALA A 232 -8.53 -1.32 -6.79
C ALA A 232 -9.13 -1.13 -5.38
N LEU A 233 -9.38 0.09 -4.91
CA LEU A 233 -9.96 0.31 -3.57
C LEU A 233 -11.32 -0.37 -3.39
N PRO A 234 -12.30 -0.27 -4.34
CA PRO A 234 -13.57 -0.97 -4.22
C PRO A 234 -13.48 -2.50 -4.28
N GLU A 235 -12.40 -3.03 -4.87
CA GLU A 235 -12.15 -4.48 -4.90
C GLU A 235 -11.49 -4.95 -3.60
N THR A 236 -10.79 -4.05 -2.91
CA THR A 236 -10.04 -4.35 -1.68
C THR A 236 -10.92 -4.34 -0.43
N SER A 237 -11.98 -3.49 -0.43
CA SER A 237 -12.93 -3.30 0.68
C SER A 237 -14.03 -4.34 0.78
#